data_e6c6572b18c03d78c8a6bfd24410ebc2
#
_entry.id   e6c6572b18c03d78c8a6bfd24410ebc2
#
_cell.length_a   1.000
_cell.length_b   1.000
_cell.length_c   1.000
_cell.angle_alpha   90.00
_cell.angle_beta   90.00
_cell.angle_gamma   90.00
#
_symmetry.space_group_name_H-M   'P 1'
#
loop_
_entity.id
_entity.type
_entity.pdbx_description
1 polymer ?
#
loop_
_entity_poly.entity_id
_entity_poly.type
_entity_poly.pdbx_seq_one_letter_code
_entity_poly.pdbx_strand_id
1 'polypeptide(L)'
;MTNVKVLVTTDGSNLSDKAIDTAVELVEQLHGELIGMTAVVGAPPAGGFKAEDAAVRDRLAIISRKAAEKGVPCEVVAEHADAVWKGILACAVRHDVNFIVMDSRGLG
;
A
#
# COMPACT_ATOMS: atom_id res chain seq x y z
N MET A 1 16.72 5.27 17.49
CA MET A 1 16.90 4.72 16.16
C MET A 1 15.60 4.73 15.38
N THR A 2 15.67 5.16 14.15
CA THR A 2 14.48 5.24 13.32
C THR A 2 14.20 3.88 12.70
N ASN A 3 12.97 3.42 12.79
CA ASN A 3 12.59 2.18 12.12
C ASN A 3 12.55 2.39 10.61
N VAL A 4 12.98 1.37 9.89
CA VAL A 4 12.86 1.36 8.44
C VAL A 4 11.38 1.23 8.07
N LYS A 5 10.90 2.06 7.18
CA LYS A 5 9.53 2.01 6.69
C LYS A 5 9.52 1.68 5.21
N VAL A 6 8.73 0.68 4.85
CA VAL A 6 8.60 0.24 3.48
C VAL A 6 7.16 0.46 3.05
N LEU A 7 6.98 1.15 1.93
CA LEU A 7 5.67 1.39 1.34
C LEU A 7 5.42 0.38 0.24
N VAL A 8 4.28 -0.28 0.26
CA VAL A 8 3.85 -1.13 -0.85
C VAL A 8 2.49 -0.64 -1.34
N THR A 9 2.31 -0.67 -2.65
CA THR A 9 1.06 -0.26 -3.28
C THR A 9 0.37 -1.47 -3.87
N THR A 10 -0.95 -1.43 -3.92
CA THR A 10 -1.74 -2.50 -4.53
C THR A 10 -2.85 -1.93 -5.39
N ASP A 11 -3.11 -2.58 -6.52
CA ASP A 11 -4.27 -2.30 -7.37
C ASP A 11 -5.25 -3.49 -7.37
N GLY A 12 -4.99 -4.47 -6.51
CA GLY A 12 -5.82 -5.66 -6.40
C GLY A 12 -5.46 -6.77 -7.38
N SER A 13 -4.42 -6.59 -8.19
CA SER A 13 -4.01 -7.60 -9.17
C SER A 13 -3.10 -8.66 -8.55
N ASN A 14 -2.89 -9.75 -9.29
CA ASN A 14 -1.96 -10.81 -8.86
C ASN A 14 -0.53 -10.32 -8.79
N LEU A 15 -0.15 -9.38 -9.65
CA LEU A 15 1.20 -8.81 -9.61
C LEU A 15 1.41 -7.98 -8.35
N SER A 16 0.37 -7.27 -7.92
CA SER A 16 0.42 -6.55 -6.66
C SER A 16 0.59 -7.49 -5.47
N ASP A 17 -0.02 -8.68 -5.53
CA ASP A 17 0.13 -9.66 -4.46
C ASP A 17 1.59 -10.07 -4.29
N LYS A 18 2.32 -10.25 -5.41
CA LYS A 18 3.74 -10.56 -5.36
C LYS A 18 4.55 -9.42 -4.76
N ALA A 19 4.19 -8.18 -5.11
CA ALA A 19 4.85 -7.02 -4.54
C ALA A 19 4.62 -6.95 -3.03
N ILE A 20 3.42 -7.28 -2.58
CA ILE A 20 3.10 -7.31 -1.15
C ILE A 20 3.97 -8.35 -0.44
N ASP A 21 4.09 -9.55 -1.01
CA ASP A 21 4.92 -10.60 -0.41
C ASP A 21 6.38 -10.15 -0.31
N THR A 22 6.90 -9.51 -1.37
CA THR A 22 8.26 -9.00 -1.37
C THR A 22 8.45 -7.94 -0.29
N ALA A 23 7.49 -7.02 -0.17
CA ALA A 23 7.57 -5.95 0.81
C ALA A 23 7.53 -6.50 2.24
N VAL A 24 6.67 -7.47 2.50
CA VAL A 24 6.56 -8.09 3.81
C VAL A 24 7.88 -8.78 4.18
N GLU A 25 8.48 -9.52 3.24
CA GLU A 25 9.76 -10.17 3.48
C GLU A 25 10.86 -9.14 3.76
N LEU A 26 10.87 -8.05 3.01
CA LEU A 26 11.87 -7.00 3.20
C LEU A 26 11.75 -6.39 4.59
N VAL A 27 10.54 -6.07 5.02
CA VAL A 27 10.29 -5.50 6.34
C VAL A 27 10.70 -6.49 7.44
N GLU A 28 10.40 -7.77 7.23
CA GLU A 28 10.78 -8.79 8.19
C GLU A 28 12.30 -8.85 8.35
N GLN A 29 13.03 -8.82 7.24
CA GLN A 29 14.49 -8.86 7.26
C GLN A 29 15.10 -7.62 7.88
N LEU A 30 14.47 -6.46 7.65
CA LEU A 30 15.00 -5.18 8.14
C LEU A 30 14.47 -4.82 9.54
N HIS A 31 13.58 -5.61 10.09
CA HIS A 31 12.93 -5.34 11.37
C HIS A 31 12.25 -3.96 11.38
N GLY A 32 11.59 -3.64 10.26
CA GLY A 32 10.96 -2.34 10.09
C GLY A 32 9.45 -2.39 10.20
N GLU A 33 8.81 -1.45 9.52
CA GLU A 33 7.35 -1.33 9.48
C GLU A 33 6.88 -1.30 8.04
N LEU A 34 5.69 -1.84 7.79
CA LEU A 34 5.09 -1.83 6.46
C LEU A 34 3.97 -0.80 6.40
N ILE A 35 3.99 0.01 5.34
CA ILE A 35 2.87 0.89 5.01
C ILE A 35 2.25 0.36 3.73
N GLY A 36 1.01 -0.09 3.81
CA GLY A 36 0.29 -0.57 2.64
C GLY A 36 -0.68 0.48 2.14
N MET A 37 -0.70 0.73 0.85
CA MET A 37 -1.63 1.71 0.31
C MET A 37 -2.29 1.25 -0.98
N THR A 38 -3.46 1.78 -1.24
CA THR A 38 -4.08 1.74 -2.55
C THR A 38 -4.46 3.17 -2.93
N ALA A 39 -4.22 3.53 -4.18
CA ALA A 39 -4.57 4.87 -4.66
C ALA A 39 -6.01 4.85 -5.18
N VAL A 40 -6.79 5.84 -4.77
CA VAL A 40 -8.14 6.06 -5.26
C VAL A 40 -8.10 7.31 -6.13
N VAL A 41 -8.27 7.14 -7.43
CA VAL A 41 -8.13 8.21 -8.40
C VAL A 41 -9.50 8.81 -8.72
N GLY A 42 -9.56 10.12 -8.81
CA GLY A 42 -10.76 10.84 -9.17
C GLY A 42 -11.48 11.45 -7.99
N ALA A 43 -12.53 12.21 -8.29
CA ALA A 43 -13.34 12.86 -7.26
C ALA A 43 -14.28 11.85 -6.61
N PRO A 44 -14.59 12.03 -5.32
CA PRO A 44 -15.57 11.14 -4.68
C PRO A 44 -16.94 11.31 -5.32
N PRO A 45 -17.67 10.20 -5.51
CA PRO A 45 -19.03 10.30 -6.04
C PRO A 45 -19.96 10.97 -5.04
N ALA A 46 -21.03 11.57 -5.56
CA ALA A 46 -22.05 12.15 -4.70
C ALA A 46 -22.63 11.07 -3.79
N GLY A 47 -22.70 11.34 -2.51
CA GLY A 47 -23.18 10.36 -1.55
C GLY A 47 -22.12 9.43 -0.99
N GLY A 48 -20.86 9.59 -1.39
CA GLY A 48 -19.73 8.88 -0.79
C GLY A 48 -19.21 7.70 -1.62
N PHE A 49 -18.39 6.89 -1.00
CA PHE A 49 -17.63 5.82 -1.66
C PHE A 49 -18.12 4.42 -1.31
N LYS A 50 -19.38 4.21 -1.00
CA LYS A 50 -19.82 2.96 -0.39
C LYS A 50 -19.38 1.70 -1.10
N ALA A 51 -19.56 1.63 -2.43
CA ALA A 51 -19.14 0.46 -3.19
C ALA A 51 -17.62 0.40 -3.33
N GLU A 52 -16.99 1.54 -3.56
CA GLU A 52 -15.54 1.63 -3.66
C GLU A 52 -14.86 1.35 -2.33
N ASP A 53 -15.50 1.75 -1.22
CA ASP A 53 -14.95 1.51 0.11
C ASP A 53 -14.76 0.03 0.39
N ALA A 54 -15.70 -0.81 -0.05
CA ALA A 54 -15.60 -2.25 0.13
C ALA A 54 -14.41 -2.81 -0.65
N ALA A 55 -14.25 -2.40 -1.91
CA ALA A 55 -13.13 -2.86 -2.74
C ALA A 55 -11.79 -2.38 -2.17
N VAL A 56 -11.75 -1.13 -1.73
CA VAL A 56 -10.54 -0.55 -1.12
C VAL A 56 -10.18 -1.31 0.15
N ARG A 57 -11.16 -1.57 1.01
CA ARG A 57 -10.91 -2.31 2.23
C ARG A 57 -10.43 -3.73 1.95
N ASP A 58 -10.98 -4.38 0.92
CA ASP A 58 -10.55 -5.73 0.56
C ASP A 58 -9.10 -5.75 0.10
N ARG A 59 -8.71 -4.76 -0.70
CA ARG A 59 -7.32 -4.65 -1.14
C ARG A 59 -6.37 -4.43 0.02
N LEU A 60 -6.73 -3.52 0.92
CA LEU A 60 -5.90 -3.22 2.07
C LEU A 60 -5.85 -4.37 3.06
N ALA A 61 -6.96 -5.11 3.19
CA ALA A 61 -7.02 -6.27 4.08
C ALA A 61 -6.03 -7.36 3.68
N ILE A 62 -5.78 -7.51 2.38
CA ILE A 62 -4.80 -8.49 1.90
C ILE A 62 -3.42 -8.13 2.44
N ILE A 63 -3.06 -6.85 2.40
CA ILE A 63 -1.77 -6.39 2.92
C ILE A 63 -1.67 -6.65 4.43
N SER A 64 -2.70 -6.25 5.17
CA SER A 64 -2.74 -6.44 6.61
C SER A 64 -2.62 -7.91 7.00
N ARG A 65 -3.33 -8.78 6.28
CA ARG A 65 -3.31 -10.21 6.57
C ARG A 65 -1.94 -10.82 6.31
N LYS A 66 -1.33 -10.48 5.18
CA LYS A 66 0.00 -11.00 4.85
C LYS A 66 1.05 -10.53 5.85
N ALA A 67 0.96 -9.29 6.28
CA ALA A 67 1.85 -8.75 7.30
C ALA A 67 1.65 -9.47 8.63
N ALA A 68 0.41 -9.70 9.03
CA ALA A 68 0.10 -10.38 10.28
C ALA A 68 0.60 -11.81 10.29
N GLU A 69 0.54 -12.50 9.16
CA GLU A 69 1.05 -13.87 9.05
C GLU A 69 2.54 -13.96 9.34
N LYS A 70 3.27 -12.88 9.09
CA LYS A 70 4.71 -12.82 9.33
C LYS A 70 5.07 -12.04 10.61
N GLY A 71 4.08 -11.56 11.33
CA GLY A 71 4.31 -10.78 12.54
C GLY A 71 4.93 -9.41 12.27
N VAL A 72 4.67 -8.83 11.10
CA VAL A 72 5.22 -7.55 10.67
C VAL A 72 4.26 -6.42 11.04
N PRO A 73 4.74 -5.35 11.71
CA PRO A 73 3.89 -4.17 11.94
C PRO A 73 3.44 -3.56 10.62
N CYS A 74 2.16 -3.23 10.52
CA CYS A 74 1.60 -2.75 9.27
C CYS A 74 0.53 -1.69 9.52
N GLU A 75 0.59 -0.61 8.74
CA GLU A 75 -0.46 0.38 8.68
C GLU A 75 -0.96 0.42 7.24
N VAL A 76 -2.27 0.56 7.03
CA VAL A 76 -2.85 0.61 5.69
C VAL A 76 -3.55 1.92 5.47
N VAL A 77 -3.47 2.43 4.24
CA VAL A 77 -3.98 3.76 3.87
C VAL A 77 -4.64 3.71 2.51
N ALA A 78 -5.80 4.35 2.39
CA ALA A 78 -6.40 4.65 1.09
C ALA A 78 -6.05 6.09 0.75
N GLU A 79 -5.32 6.29 -0.33
CA GLU A 79 -4.84 7.62 -0.70
C GLU A 79 -5.62 8.14 -1.89
N HIS A 80 -6.32 9.26 -1.70
CA HIS A 80 -7.11 9.89 -2.77
C HIS A 80 -6.24 10.91 -3.49
N ALA A 81 -6.16 10.81 -4.82
CA ALA A 81 -5.31 11.69 -5.61
C ALA A 81 -5.80 11.77 -7.05
N ASP A 82 -5.30 12.75 -7.79
CA ASP A 82 -5.64 12.92 -9.21
C ASP A 82 -5.02 11.83 -10.08
N ALA A 83 -3.91 11.27 -9.65
CA ALA A 83 -3.21 10.23 -10.37
C ALA A 83 -2.54 9.28 -9.36
N VAL A 84 -2.33 8.03 -9.78
CA VAL A 84 -1.75 7.01 -8.90
C VAL A 84 -0.39 7.46 -8.36
N TRP A 85 0.50 7.96 -9.23
CA TRP A 85 1.84 8.37 -8.80
C TRP A 85 1.83 9.51 -7.78
N LYS A 86 0.85 10.41 -7.90
CA LYS A 86 0.70 11.50 -6.93
C LYS A 86 0.31 10.97 -5.56
N GLY A 87 -0.58 9.98 -5.54
CA GLY A 87 -0.97 9.33 -4.29
C GLY A 87 0.20 8.61 -3.64
N ILE A 88 0.99 7.91 -4.44
CA ILE A 88 2.17 7.21 -3.93
C ILE A 88 3.16 8.20 -3.31
N LEU A 89 3.47 9.28 -4.01
CA LEU A 89 4.40 10.28 -3.50
C LEU A 89 3.88 10.93 -2.22
N ALA A 90 2.60 11.31 -2.20
CA ALA A 90 2.02 11.94 -1.02
C ALA A 90 2.10 11.01 0.19
N CYS A 91 1.79 9.75 0.00
CA CYS A 91 1.85 8.76 1.06
C CYS A 91 3.28 8.54 1.53
N ALA A 92 4.22 8.43 0.59
CA ALA A 92 5.62 8.21 0.91
C ALA A 92 6.21 9.36 1.73
N VAL A 93 5.87 10.59 1.35
CA VAL A 93 6.37 11.78 2.06
C VAL A 93 5.73 11.86 3.45
N ARG A 94 4.42 11.67 3.53
CA ARG A 94 3.71 11.78 4.80
C ARG A 94 4.20 10.76 5.83
N HIS A 95 4.50 9.56 5.37
CA HIS A 95 4.95 8.48 6.26
C HIS A 95 6.48 8.38 6.36
N ASP A 96 7.20 9.20 5.60
CA ASP A 96 8.67 9.25 5.64
C ASP A 96 9.27 7.85 5.38
N VAL A 97 8.83 7.22 4.29
CA VAL A 97 9.26 5.85 3.98
C VAL A 97 10.66 5.82 3.40
N ASN A 98 11.36 4.71 3.63
CA ASN A 98 12.72 4.50 3.14
C ASN A 98 12.73 3.79 1.80
N PHE A 99 11.74 2.93 1.54
CA PHE A 99 11.65 2.14 0.31
C PHE A 99 10.21 2.09 -0.17
N ILE A 100 10.05 2.05 -1.50
CA ILE A 100 8.76 1.85 -2.14
C ILE A 100 8.84 0.57 -2.97
N VAL A 101 7.93 -0.37 -2.72
CA VAL A 101 7.85 -1.62 -3.47
C VAL A 101 6.59 -1.58 -4.33
N MET A 102 6.76 -1.78 -5.63
CA MET A 102 5.66 -1.75 -6.58
C MET A 102 5.84 -2.91 -7.56
N ASP A 103 4.72 -3.38 -8.15
CA ASP A 103 4.87 -4.32 -9.24
C ASP A 103 5.43 -3.59 -10.46
N SER A 104 6.05 -4.34 -11.37
CA SER A 104 6.74 -3.77 -12.51
C SER A 104 5.87 -3.62 -13.75
N ARG A 105 4.61 -4.01 -13.68
CA ARG A 105 3.73 -4.02 -14.83
C ARG A 105 3.57 -2.63 -15.44
N GLY A 106 3.45 -1.62 -14.59
CA GLY A 106 3.28 -0.25 -15.03
C GLY A 106 4.53 0.39 -15.60
N LEU A 107 5.65 -0.30 -15.55
CA LEU A 107 6.93 0.21 -16.04
C LEU A 107 7.26 -0.27 -17.45
N GLY A 108 6.47 -1.21 -17.92
CA GLY A 108 6.71 -1.83 -19.23
C GLY A 108 6.36 -0.97 -20.40
#